data_33726cbb089077fa7a3b313ff59681a5
#
_entry.id   33726cbb089077fa7a3b313ff59681a5
#
_cell.length_a   1.000
_cell.length_b   1.000
_cell.length_c   1.000
_cell.angle_alpha   90.00
_cell.angle_beta   90.00
_cell.angle_gamma   90.00
#
_symmetry.space_group_name_H-M   'P 1'
#
loop_
_entity.id
_entity.type
_entity.pdbx_description
1 polymer ?
#
loop_
_entity_poly.entity_id
_entity_poly.type
_entity_poly.pdbx_seq_one_letter_code
_entity_poly.pdbx_strand_id
1 'polypeptide(L)'
;MTDEQKDRIFDRFYNILNAVIIGVLATAAVQGLIAGLIFWILGVSFAVLAGVLTFVFCFLPIGGSVFVWLPVGVYLLISGEVFKGVALLILGGLVVSSIDNFLKPWIIGGRVKLPTLFLFLSILGSVKAFGFSGIILGPMLLVVFMSFVEIYKVEYIEQK
;
A
#
# COMPACT_ATOMS: atom_id res chain seq x y z
N MET A 1 19.26 -17.42 -25.37
CA MET A 1 18.64 -16.15 -24.96
C MET A 1 19.37 -15.05 -25.72
N THR A 2 18.71 -14.44 -26.69
CA THR A 2 19.29 -13.34 -27.49
C THR A 2 19.34 -12.06 -26.67
N ASP A 3 20.30 -11.17 -26.95
CA ASP A 3 20.46 -9.93 -26.18
C ASP A 3 19.21 -9.04 -26.27
N GLU A 4 18.50 -9.06 -27.41
CA GLU A 4 17.16 -8.43 -27.54
C GLU A 4 16.10 -8.97 -26.56
N GLN A 5 16.15 -10.24 -26.18
CA GLN A 5 15.19 -10.81 -25.21
C GLN A 5 15.52 -10.32 -23.79
N LYS A 6 16.81 -10.18 -23.47
CA LYS A 6 17.24 -9.62 -22.17
C LYS A 6 16.81 -8.16 -22.05
N ASP A 7 17.02 -7.34 -23.08
CA ASP A 7 16.66 -5.93 -23.05
C ASP A 7 15.13 -5.74 -22.91
N ARG A 8 14.32 -6.52 -23.60
CA ARG A 8 12.84 -6.49 -23.43
C ARG A 8 12.38 -6.89 -22.04
N ILE A 9 13.07 -7.84 -21.40
CA ILE A 9 12.75 -8.25 -20.03
C ILE A 9 13.14 -7.14 -19.06
N PHE A 10 14.32 -6.53 -19.22
CA PHE A 10 14.77 -5.42 -18.41
C PHE A 10 13.86 -4.19 -18.53
N ASP A 11 13.44 -3.82 -19.73
CA ASP A 11 12.53 -2.71 -19.98
C ASP A 11 11.16 -2.94 -19.36
N ARG A 12 10.61 -4.15 -19.49
CA ARG A 12 9.34 -4.50 -18.83
C ARG A 12 9.45 -4.47 -17.32
N PHE A 13 10.51 -5.02 -16.76
CA PHE A 13 10.77 -5.01 -15.33
C PHE A 13 10.93 -3.59 -14.79
N TYR A 14 11.70 -2.75 -15.47
CA TYR A 14 11.87 -1.33 -15.12
C TYR A 14 10.54 -0.57 -15.17
N ASN A 15 9.74 -0.77 -16.21
CA ASN A 15 8.44 -0.13 -16.35
C ASN A 15 7.44 -0.57 -15.27
N ILE A 16 7.44 -1.85 -14.89
CA ILE A 16 6.60 -2.36 -13.80
C ILE A 16 7.04 -1.77 -12.45
N LEU A 17 8.33 -1.80 -12.16
CA LEU A 17 8.86 -1.22 -10.92
C LEU A 17 8.54 0.27 -10.82
N ASN A 18 8.76 1.02 -11.89
CA ASN A 18 8.51 2.45 -11.92
C ASN A 18 7.01 2.77 -11.73
N ALA A 19 6.13 2.03 -12.40
CA ALA A 19 4.69 2.17 -12.23
C ALA A 19 4.24 1.86 -10.79
N VAL A 20 4.79 0.83 -10.16
CA VAL A 20 4.49 0.48 -8.76
C VAL A 20 4.98 1.55 -7.81
N ILE A 21 6.23 2.01 -7.95
CA ILE A 21 6.81 3.04 -7.08
C ILE A 21 6.03 4.35 -7.20
N ILE A 22 5.78 4.82 -8.42
CA ILE A 22 5.02 6.05 -8.66
C ILE A 22 3.58 5.89 -8.15
N GLY A 23 2.96 4.75 -8.40
CA GLY A 23 1.61 4.46 -7.95
C GLY A 23 1.47 4.47 -6.43
N VAL A 24 2.39 3.85 -5.72
CA VAL A 24 2.40 3.84 -4.24
C VAL A 24 2.66 5.24 -3.69
N LEU A 25 3.65 5.97 -4.24
CA LEU A 25 3.95 7.35 -3.82
C LEU A 25 2.76 8.29 -4.05
N ALA A 26 2.14 8.23 -5.23
CA ALA A 26 0.98 9.06 -5.56
C ALA A 26 -0.21 8.75 -4.63
N THR A 27 -0.49 7.46 -4.41
CA THR A 27 -1.56 7.04 -3.50
C THR A 27 -1.29 7.50 -2.08
N ALA A 28 -0.06 7.32 -1.59
CA ALA A 28 0.34 7.74 -0.25
C ALA A 28 0.22 9.26 -0.07
N ALA A 29 0.62 10.04 -1.08
CA ALA A 29 0.51 11.51 -1.05
C ALA A 29 -0.96 11.95 -0.99
N VAL A 30 -1.81 11.43 -1.86
CA VAL A 30 -3.25 11.73 -1.87
C VAL A 30 -3.88 11.33 -0.53
N GLN A 31 -3.56 10.17 -0.02
CA GLN A 31 -4.13 9.62 1.21
C GLN A 31 -3.66 10.40 2.44
N GLY A 32 -2.38 10.76 2.51
CA GLY A 32 -1.83 11.61 3.57
C GLY A 32 -2.46 13.01 3.59
N LEU A 33 -2.67 13.62 2.41
CA LEU A 33 -3.34 14.91 2.28
C LEU A 33 -4.80 14.85 2.72
N ILE A 34 -5.56 13.86 2.24
CA ILE A 34 -6.97 13.69 2.59
C ILE A 34 -7.13 13.38 4.09
N ALA A 35 -6.32 12.49 4.63
CA ALA A 35 -6.32 12.19 6.06
C ALA A 35 -5.97 13.45 6.87
N GLY A 36 -4.92 14.17 6.51
CA GLY A 36 -4.53 15.43 7.14
C GLY A 36 -5.64 16.47 7.14
N LEU A 37 -6.36 16.62 6.02
CA LEU A 37 -7.51 17.51 5.92
C LEU A 37 -8.66 17.06 6.84
N ILE A 38 -8.96 15.77 6.90
CA ILE A 38 -10.00 15.23 7.79
C ILE A 38 -9.63 15.54 9.25
N PHE A 39 -8.39 15.27 9.66
CA PHE A 39 -7.91 15.57 11.01
C PHE A 39 -7.98 17.08 11.30
N TRP A 40 -7.63 17.91 10.34
CA TRP A 40 -7.69 19.38 10.50
C TRP A 40 -9.13 19.90 10.65
N ILE A 41 -10.06 19.43 9.81
CA ILE A 41 -11.49 19.79 9.88
C ILE A 41 -12.10 19.37 11.22
N LEU A 42 -11.70 18.21 11.75
CA LEU A 42 -12.16 17.73 13.04
C LEU A 42 -11.48 18.44 14.23
N GLY A 43 -10.56 19.38 13.97
CA GLY A 43 -9.88 20.15 15.01
C GLY A 43 -8.92 19.32 15.85
N VAL A 44 -8.29 18.28 15.26
CA VAL A 44 -7.27 17.50 15.93
C VAL A 44 -5.96 18.30 15.96
N SER A 45 -5.39 18.55 17.12
CA SER A 45 -4.24 19.44 17.31
C SER A 45 -2.98 19.02 16.53
N PHE A 46 -2.82 17.76 16.22
CA PHE A 46 -1.69 17.18 15.47
C PHE A 46 -2.06 16.72 14.06
N ALA A 47 -3.03 17.40 13.40
CA ALA A 47 -3.56 17.03 12.09
C ALA A 47 -2.46 16.85 11.02
N VAL A 48 -1.50 17.78 10.97
CA VAL A 48 -0.38 17.71 10.01
C VAL A 48 0.49 16.49 10.26
N LEU A 49 0.83 16.23 11.51
CA LEU A 49 1.61 15.04 11.89
C LEU A 49 0.86 13.75 11.54
N ALA A 50 -0.44 13.68 11.82
CA ALA A 50 -1.28 12.54 11.49
C ALA A 50 -1.37 12.32 9.97
N GLY A 51 -1.44 13.39 9.17
CA GLY A 51 -1.37 13.31 7.72
C GLY A 51 -0.03 12.75 7.21
N VAL A 52 1.09 13.25 7.75
CA VAL A 52 2.43 12.76 7.43
C VAL A 52 2.60 11.29 7.86
N LEU A 53 2.13 10.92 9.04
CA LEU A 53 2.13 9.54 9.50
C LEU A 53 1.29 8.66 8.57
N THR A 54 0.12 9.10 8.14
CA THR A 54 -0.71 8.38 7.18
C THR A 54 0.05 8.16 5.87
N PHE A 55 0.72 9.19 5.35
CA PHE A 55 1.57 9.06 4.17
C PHE A 55 2.65 7.98 4.36
N VAL A 56 3.38 8.00 5.49
CA VAL A 56 4.43 7.01 5.78
C VAL A 56 3.86 5.61 5.94
N PHE A 57 2.77 5.46 6.69
CA PHE A 57 2.16 4.16 6.91
C PHE A 57 1.49 3.57 5.67
N CYS A 58 1.14 4.39 4.67
CA CYS A 58 0.62 3.89 3.39
C CYS A 58 1.59 3.00 2.60
N PHE A 59 2.88 3.05 2.92
CA PHE A 59 3.86 2.10 2.37
C PHE A 59 3.70 0.69 2.94
N LEU A 60 2.99 0.53 4.06
CA LEU A 60 2.65 -0.78 4.59
C LEU A 60 1.55 -1.42 3.72
N PRO A 61 1.76 -2.65 3.24
CA PRO A 61 0.84 -3.28 2.27
C PRO A 61 -0.50 -3.68 2.86
N ILE A 62 -0.63 -3.74 4.19
CA ILE A 62 -1.85 -4.16 4.89
C ILE A 62 -2.28 -3.04 5.83
N GLY A 63 -3.38 -2.37 5.49
CA GLY A 63 -4.08 -1.45 6.39
C GLY A 63 -3.25 -0.24 6.86
N GLY A 64 -2.25 0.20 6.08
CA GLY A 64 -1.31 1.24 6.52
C GLY A 64 -1.98 2.47 7.13
N SER A 65 -2.98 3.02 6.45
CA SER A 65 -3.71 4.20 6.94
C SER A 65 -4.53 3.92 8.20
N VAL A 66 -5.00 2.69 8.39
CA VAL A 66 -5.80 2.27 9.56
C VAL A 66 -5.02 2.44 10.86
N PHE A 67 -3.70 2.17 10.83
CA PHE A 67 -2.84 2.32 12.00
C PHE A 67 -2.72 3.77 12.51
N VAL A 68 -3.16 4.74 11.73
CA VAL A 68 -3.16 6.15 12.13
C VAL A 68 -4.56 6.59 12.56
N TRP A 69 -5.55 6.50 11.68
CA TRP A 69 -6.87 7.06 11.97
C TRP A 69 -7.65 6.27 13.04
N LEU A 70 -7.45 4.94 13.13
CA LEU A 70 -8.18 4.11 14.09
C LEU A 70 -7.76 4.39 15.54
N PRO A 71 -6.45 4.39 15.92
CA PRO A 71 -6.06 4.74 17.28
C PRO A 71 -6.44 6.17 17.67
N VAL A 72 -6.34 7.13 16.74
CA VAL A 72 -6.73 8.52 17.01
C VAL A 72 -8.25 8.62 17.21
N GLY A 73 -9.05 7.93 16.40
CA GLY A 73 -10.49 7.86 16.56
C GLY A 73 -10.92 7.28 17.90
N VAL A 74 -10.28 6.17 18.30
CA VAL A 74 -10.53 5.56 19.62
C VAL A 74 -10.11 6.49 20.76
N TYR A 75 -8.96 7.15 20.64
CA TYR A 75 -8.50 8.13 21.61
C TYR A 75 -9.50 9.27 21.81
N LEU A 76 -10.04 9.84 20.72
CA LEU A 76 -11.04 10.90 20.78
C LEU A 76 -12.35 10.43 21.46
N LEU A 77 -12.77 9.19 21.23
CA LEU A 77 -13.93 8.62 21.91
C LEU A 77 -13.71 8.54 23.43
N ILE A 78 -12.55 8.06 23.86
CA ILE A 78 -12.20 7.91 25.28
C ILE A 78 -12.03 9.27 25.95
N SER A 79 -11.51 10.27 25.22
CA SER A 79 -11.32 11.64 25.70
C SER A 79 -12.64 12.44 25.83
N GLY A 80 -13.79 11.82 25.51
CA GLY A 80 -15.11 12.48 25.61
C GLY A 80 -15.51 13.27 24.35
N GLU A 81 -14.66 13.37 23.34
CA GLU A 81 -14.97 14.01 22.07
C GLU A 81 -15.66 13.03 21.11
N VAL A 82 -16.80 12.47 21.55
CA VAL A 82 -17.50 11.38 20.87
C VAL A 82 -17.85 11.73 19.42
N PHE A 83 -18.33 12.94 19.17
CA PHE A 83 -18.68 13.36 17.80
C PHE A 83 -17.47 13.32 16.86
N LYS A 84 -16.31 13.87 17.27
CA LYS A 84 -15.09 13.85 16.47
C LYS A 84 -14.55 12.45 16.30
N GLY A 85 -14.58 11.63 17.33
CA GLY A 85 -14.14 10.24 17.29
C GLY A 85 -14.98 9.40 16.31
N VAL A 86 -16.31 9.48 16.39
CA VAL A 86 -17.21 8.76 15.48
C VAL A 86 -17.03 9.27 14.04
N ALA A 87 -17.01 10.59 13.86
CA ALA A 87 -16.78 11.18 12.52
C ALA A 87 -15.45 10.73 11.92
N LEU A 88 -14.39 10.70 12.71
CA LEU A 88 -13.07 10.22 12.24
C LEU A 88 -13.09 8.73 11.86
N LEU A 89 -13.75 7.89 12.65
CA LEU A 89 -13.85 6.46 12.34
C LEU A 89 -14.66 6.21 11.06
N ILE A 90 -15.74 6.95 10.86
CA ILE A 90 -16.56 6.84 9.63
C ILE A 90 -15.77 7.36 8.42
N LEU A 91 -15.20 8.56 8.50
CA LEU A 91 -14.44 9.16 7.38
C LEU A 91 -13.16 8.40 7.11
N GLY A 92 -12.44 7.93 8.12
CA GLY A 92 -11.26 7.09 7.99
C GLY A 92 -11.59 5.76 7.31
N GLY A 93 -12.65 5.09 7.77
CA GLY A 93 -13.10 3.82 7.21
C GLY A 93 -13.65 3.95 5.78
N LEU A 94 -14.51 4.95 5.53
CA LEU A 94 -15.15 5.11 4.22
C LEU A 94 -14.25 5.83 3.21
N VAL A 95 -13.64 6.96 3.58
CA VAL A 95 -12.89 7.78 2.62
C VAL A 95 -11.45 7.29 2.50
N VAL A 96 -10.70 7.26 3.62
CA VAL A 96 -9.28 6.95 3.58
C VAL A 96 -9.04 5.49 3.16
N SER A 97 -9.81 4.55 3.67
CA SER A 97 -9.68 3.13 3.29
C SER A 97 -10.18 2.85 1.87
N SER A 98 -11.15 3.61 1.36
CA SER A 98 -11.61 3.44 -0.03
C SER A 98 -10.53 3.83 -1.04
N ILE A 99 -9.70 4.82 -0.73
CA ILE A 99 -8.59 5.20 -1.58
C ILE A 99 -7.64 4.02 -1.79
N ASP A 100 -7.31 3.27 -0.74
CA ASP A 100 -6.48 2.07 -0.83
C ASP A 100 -7.10 1.01 -1.76
N ASN A 101 -8.41 0.83 -1.67
CA ASN A 101 -9.11 -0.22 -2.42
C ASN A 101 -9.35 0.13 -3.90
N PHE A 102 -9.47 1.42 -4.22
CA PHE A 102 -9.77 1.87 -5.59
C PHE A 102 -8.55 2.42 -6.31
N LEU A 103 -7.74 3.25 -5.63
CA LEU A 103 -6.65 3.96 -6.28
C LEU A 103 -5.46 3.04 -6.59
N LYS A 104 -5.11 2.13 -5.67
CA LYS A 104 -4.00 1.17 -5.90
C LYS A 104 -4.24 0.28 -7.11
N PRO A 105 -5.39 -0.43 -7.25
CA PRO A 105 -5.67 -1.23 -8.43
C PRO A 105 -5.76 -0.41 -9.72
N TRP A 106 -6.25 0.82 -9.64
CA TRP A 106 -6.42 1.70 -10.79
C TRP A 106 -5.08 2.21 -11.33
N ILE A 107 -4.16 2.60 -10.45
CA ILE A 107 -2.83 3.10 -10.83
C ILE A 107 -1.91 1.95 -11.27
N ILE A 108 -1.95 0.82 -10.57
CA ILE A 108 -1.12 -0.36 -10.87
C ILE A 108 -1.66 -1.11 -12.12
N GLY A 109 -2.85 -0.73 -12.62
CA GLY A 109 -3.41 -1.23 -13.88
C GLY A 109 -3.84 -2.69 -13.83
N GLY A 110 -4.16 -3.23 -12.66
CA GLY A 110 -4.73 -4.58 -12.52
C GLY A 110 -3.82 -5.73 -12.98
N ARG A 111 -2.55 -5.43 -13.30
CA ARG A 111 -1.61 -6.38 -13.92
C ARG A 111 -1.04 -7.42 -12.97
N VAL A 112 -1.13 -7.22 -11.67
CA VAL A 112 -0.64 -8.18 -10.67
C VAL A 112 -1.74 -8.44 -9.65
N LYS A 113 -2.58 -9.41 -9.91
CA LYS A 113 -3.52 -9.95 -8.90
C LYS A 113 -2.71 -10.80 -7.92
N LEU A 114 -2.11 -10.16 -6.93
CA LEU A 114 -1.47 -10.89 -5.83
C LEU A 114 -2.58 -11.46 -4.93
N PRO A 115 -2.70 -12.79 -4.81
CA PRO A 115 -3.63 -13.35 -3.82
C PRO A 115 -3.19 -12.90 -2.42
N THR A 116 -4.12 -12.35 -1.66
CA THR A 116 -3.89 -11.79 -0.31
C THR A 116 -3.17 -12.79 0.61
N LEU A 117 -3.41 -14.08 0.42
CA LEU A 117 -2.77 -15.16 1.16
C LEU A 117 -1.24 -15.18 0.96
N PHE A 118 -0.76 -15.04 -0.29
CA PHE A 118 0.68 -15.02 -0.56
C PHE A 118 1.34 -13.76 0.00
N LEU A 119 0.64 -12.62 -0.04
CA LEU A 119 1.10 -11.38 0.57
C LEU A 119 1.27 -11.55 2.09
N PHE A 120 0.28 -12.14 2.75
CA PHE A 120 0.31 -12.42 4.19
C PHE A 120 1.44 -13.38 4.56
N LEU A 121 1.60 -14.48 3.82
CA LEU A 121 2.68 -15.44 4.04
C LEU A 121 4.06 -14.83 3.80
N SER A 122 4.22 -13.98 2.79
CA SER A 122 5.48 -13.30 2.52
C SER A 122 5.89 -12.35 3.64
N ILE A 123 4.92 -11.63 4.23
CA ILE A 123 5.18 -10.75 5.37
C ILE A 123 5.57 -11.56 6.60
N LEU A 124 4.81 -12.63 6.93
CA LEU A 124 5.15 -13.47 8.08
C LEU A 124 6.51 -14.14 7.93
N GLY A 125 6.81 -14.67 6.74
CA GLY A 125 8.10 -15.29 6.45
C GLY A 125 9.26 -14.29 6.53
N SER A 126 9.09 -13.11 5.95
CA SER A 126 10.13 -12.08 5.95
C SER A 126 10.32 -11.42 7.31
N VAL A 127 9.27 -11.24 8.10
CA VAL A 127 9.40 -10.77 9.50
C VAL A 127 10.18 -11.77 10.34
N LYS A 128 9.96 -13.07 10.13
CA LYS A 128 10.73 -14.10 10.82
C LYS A 128 12.20 -14.13 10.41
N ALA A 129 12.51 -13.85 9.12
CA ALA A 129 13.86 -13.89 8.59
C ALA A 129 14.65 -12.59 8.81
N PHE A 130 14.01 -11.44 8.67
CA PHE A 130 14.63 -10.10 8.62
C PHE A 130 14.13 -9.16 9.73
N GLY A 131 13.30 -9.65 10.67
CA GLY A 131 12.73 -8.83 11.73
C GLY A 131 11.80 -7.75 11.19
N PHE A 132 11.83 -6.56 11.80
CA PHE A 132 10.94 -5.45 11.45
C PHE A 132 11.07 -4.99 9.99
N SER A 133 12.28 -5.03 9.42
CA SER A 133 12.51 -4.72 8.00
C SER A 133 11.83 -5.71 7.04
N GLY A 134 11.50 -6.91 7.50
CA GLY A 134 10.74 -7.91 6.75
C GLY A 134 9.34 -7.46 6.35
N ILE A 135 8.73 -6.52 7.08
CA ILE A 135 7.41 -5.96 6.74
C ILE A 135 7.45 -5.28 5.37
N ILE A 136 8.55 -4.64 5.04
CA ILE A 136 8.76 -3.96 3.76
C ILE A 136 9.34 -4.91 2.71
N LEU A 137 10.34 -5.71 3.12
CA LEU A 137 11.04 -6.62 2.20
C LEU A 137 10.17 -7.78 1.73
N GLY A 138 9.25 -8.28 2.56
CA GLY A 138 8.38 -9.40 2.21
C GLY A 138 7.54 -9.15 0.96
N PRO A 139 6.72 -8.10 0.93
CA PRO A 139 5.94 -7.75 -0.25
C PRO A 139 6.80 -7.45 -1.48
N MET A 140 7.96 -6.78 -1.31
CA MET A 140 8.87 -6.53 -2.42
C MET A 140 9.40 -7.83 -3.04
N LEU A 141 9.86 -8.76 -2.23
CA LEU A 141 10.34 -10.07 -2.69
C LEU A 141 9.21 -10.86 -3.36
N LEU A 142 7.99 -10.80 -2.83
CA LEU A 142 6.84 -11.46 -3.43
C LEU A 142 6.53 -10.88 -4.83
N VAL A 143 6.52 -9.55 -4.99
CA VAL A 143 6.30 -8.90 -6.29
C VAL A 143 7.36 -9.32 -7.29
N VAL A 144 8.62 -9.32 -6.90
CA VAL A 144 9.74 -9.78 -7.75
C VAL A 144 9.54 -11.25 -8.14
N PHE A 145 9.23 -12.11 -7.19
CA PHE A 145 9.01 -13.55 -7.45
C PHE A 145 7.84 -13.77 -8.41
N MET A 146 6.70 -13.11 -8.19
CA MET A 146 5.52 -13.23 -9.05
C MET A 146 5.79 -12.70 -10.45
N SER A 147 6.58 -11.63 -10.59
CA SER A 147 7.01 -11.12 -11.90
C SER A 147 7.83 -12.14 -12.66
N PHE A 148 8.72 -12.87 -12.01
CA PHE A 148 9.46 -13.97 -12.64
C PHE A 148 8.54 -15.12 -13.07
N VAL A 149 7.57 -15.49 -12.24
CA VAL A 149 6.59 -16.54 -12.56
C VAL A 149 5.74 -16.14 -13.77
N GLU A 150 5.31 -14.87 -13.83
CA GLU A 150 4.49 -14.36 -14.94
C GLU A 150 5.29 -14.31 -16.26
N ILE A 151 6.55 -13.87 -16.21
CA ILE A 151 7.45 -13.90 -17.36
C ILE A 151 7.65 -15.34 -17.85
N TYR A 152 7.91 -16.28 -16.94
CA TYR A 152 8.07 -17.69 -17.28
C TYR A 152 6.80 -18.27 -17.92
N LYS A 153 5.63 -17.92 -17.39
CA LYS A 153 4.34 -18.38 -17.91
C LYS A 153 4.08 -17.89 -19.35
N VAL A 154 4.34 -16.62 -19.60
CA VAL A 154 4.15 -16.01 -20.92
C VAL A 154 5.14 -16.58 -21.95
N GLU A 155 6.39 -16.81 -21.55
CA GLU A 155 7.45 -17.24 -22.48
C GLU A 155 7.42 -18.75 -22.78
N TYR A 156 6.95 -19.60 -21.84
CA TYR A 156 7.01 -21.05 -21.98
C TYR A 156 5.64 -21.75 -22.09
N ILE A 157 4.54 -21.13 -21.67
CA ILE A 157 3.23 -21.77 -21.63
C ILE A 157 2.31 -21.23 -22.73
N GLU A 158 2.35 -19.92 -23.05
CA GLU A 158 1.48 -19.31 -24.08
C GLU A 158 2.06 -19.38 -25.51
N GLN A 159 3.28 -19.89 -25.69
CA GLN A 159 3.84 -20.18 -27.04
C GLN A 159 3.55 -21.61 -27.53
N LYS A 160 2.70 -22.36 -26.88
CA LYS A 160 2.22 -23.68 -27.31
C LYS A 160 0.74 -23.61 -27.65
#